data_5e48c1dda4630133764c10b11111698e
#
_entry.id   5e48c1dda4630133764c10b11111698e
#
_cell.length_a   1.000
_cell.length_b   1.000
_cell.length_c   1.000
_cell.angle_alpha   90.00
_cell.angle_beta   90.00
_cell.angle_gamma   90.00
#
_symmetry.space_group_name_H-M   'P 1'
#
loop_
_entity.id
_entity.type
_entity.pdbx_description
1 polymer ?
#
loop_
_entity_poly.entity_id
_entity_poly.type
_entity_poly.pdbx_seq_one_letter_code
_entity_poly.pdbx_strand_id
1 'polypeptide(L)'
;MKSTLISAAELAALPPGEVLVVDCRKDLADPAKGRRDYLAGHIPGAVYAELDTDLSDLSLQSQGLGRHPLPSATAFAAVLGRWGWRPGLQVVAYDAASGALAAARLWWLLRLAGERAVAVLDGGWAAWQAAGLPVETTAPQRVPTMATVQFDPAQVVLDHTALHAAPAPLLLDARAAPRYRGDTEPLDPVAGHVPGARNRPFADNLAADGRFKSAAELKSEFLAVLGARAPADVVHMCGSGVTACHNLLAMEHAGLAGSRLYAPSWSGWVSDSSRPVAAGA
;
A
#
# COMPACT_ATOMS: atom_id res chain seq x y z
N MET A 1 18.57 -7.82 5.54
CA MET A 1 17.29 -7.74 4.80
C MET A 1 16.70 -6.35 4.96
N LYS A 2 16.02 -5.85 3.92
CA LYS A 2 15.34 -4.55 3.93
C LYS A 2 13.88 -4.72 4.38
N SER A 3 13.37 -3.77 5.14
CA SER A 3 12.01 -3.84 5.73
C SER A 3 11.07 -2.73 5.28
N THR A 4 11.59 -1.67 4.61
CA THR A 4 10.78 -0.54 4.12
C THR A 4 11.09 -0.22 2.66
N LEU A 5 12.23 0.37 2.37
CA LEU A 5 12.67 0.76 1.03
C LEU A 5 13.96 0.06 0.62
N ILE A 6 14.11 -0.14 -0.68
CA ILE A 6 15.33 -0.64 -1.31
C ILE A 6 15.58 0.14 -2.59
N SER A 7 16.82 0.54 -2.86
CA SER A 7 17.19 1.19 -4.12
C SER A 7 17.34 0.18 -5.26
N ALA A 8 17.29 0.69 -6.51
CA ALA A 8 17.49 -0.15 -7.70
C ALA A 8 18.86 -0.84 -7.71
N ALA A 9 19.91 -0.14 -7.29
CA ALA A 9 21.27 -0.70 -7.20
C ALA A 9 21.37 -1.82 -6.14
N GLU A 10 20.75 -1.62 -4.96
CA GLU A 10 20.71 -2.64 -3.92
C GLU A 10 19.91 -3.88 -4.36
N LEU A 11 18.76 -3.68 -5.04
CA LEU A 11 17.97 -4.79 -5.58
C LEU A 11 18.75 -5.58 -6.63
N ALA A 12 19.42 -4.89 -7.56
CA ALA A 12 20.23 -5.53 -8.60
C ALA A 12 21.42 -6.34 -8.05
N ALA A 13 21.88 -6.01 -6.84
CA ALA A 13 22.96 -6.73 -6.17
C ALA A 13 22.50 -7.96 -5.37
N LEU A 14 21.18 -8.17 -5.20
CA LEU A 14 20.68 -9.34 -4.48
C LEU A 14 20.79 -10.61 -5.34
N PRO A 15 21.20 -11.75 -4.76
CA PRO A 15 21.19 -13.02 -5.47
C PRO A 15 19.77 -13.41 -5.92
N PRO A 16 19.56 -13.82 -7.18
CA PRO A 16 18.23 -14.13 -7.71
C PRO A 16 17.45 -15.20 -6.91
N GLY A 17 18.15 -16.13 -6.26
CA GLY A 17 17.53 -17.19 -5.44
C GLY A 17 17.08 -16.73 -4.04
N GLU A 18 17.47 -15.53 -3.62
CA GLU A 18 17.22 -14.97 -2.27
C GLU A 18 16.16 -13.86 -2.30
N VAL A 19 15.69 -13.48 -3.48
CA VAL A 19 14.71 -12.40 -3.66
C VAL A 19 13.50 -12.87 -4.45
N LEU A 20 12.32 -12.44 -4.03
CA LEU A 20 11.07 -12.48 -4.77
C LEU A 20 10.70 -11.07 -5.16
N VAL A 21 10.87 -10.72 -6.43
CA VAL A 21 10.45 -9.43 -6.98
C VAL A 21 9.01 -9.55 -7.46
N VAL A 22 8.18 -8.54 -7.12
CA VAL A 22 6.75 -8.54 -7.47
C VAL A 22 6.41 -7.22 -8.15
N ASP A 23 5.94 -7.31 -9.38
CA ASP A 23 5.41 -6.20 -10.16
C ASP A 23 3.96 -5.96 -9.79
N CYS A 24 3.68 -4.83 -9.19
CA CYS A 24 2.37 -4.40 -8.74
C CYS A 24 1.81 -3.25 -9.60
N ARG A 25 2.28 -3.09 -10.84
CA ARG A 25 1.78 -2.02 -11.71
C ARG A 25 0.29 -2.18 -11.99
N LYS A 26 -0.43 -1.10 -11.83
CA LYS A 26 -1.88 -0.99 -12.02
C LYS A 26 -2.21 0.35 -12.65
N ASP A 27 -3.28 0.41 -13.42
CA ASP A 27 -3.89 1.64 -13.88
C ASP A 27 -5.37 1.64 -13.45
N LEU A 28 -5.84 2.75 -12.89
CA LEU A 28 -7.21 2.84 -12.39
C LEU A 28 -8.25 3.02 -13.51
N ALA A 29 -7.83 3.60 -14.64
CA ALA A 29 -8.69 3.83 -15.80
C ALA A 29 -8.71 2.65 -16.76
N ASP A 30 -7.63 1.86 -16.79
CA ASP A 30 -7.49 0.68 -17.65
C ASP A 30 -6.99 -0.51 -16.83
N PRO A 31 -7.89 -1.33 -16.31
CA PRO A 31 -7.53 -2.47 -15.44
C PRO A 31 -6.54 -3.46 -16.09
N ALA A 32 -6.56 -3.61 -17.41
CA ALA A 32 -5.65 -4.54 -18.11
C ALA A 32 -4.25 -3.95 -18.37
N LYS A 33 -4.06 -2.63 -18.19
CA LYS A 33 -2.81 -1.95 -18.53
C LYS A 33 -1.62 -2.48 -17.71
N GLY A 34 -1.78 -2.68 -16.41
CA GLY A 34 -0.70 -3.17 -15.56
C GLY A 34 -0.13 -4.51 -16.06
N ARG A 35 -1.02 -5.45 -16.41
CA ARG A 35 -0.64 -6.73 -16.97
C ARG A 35 0.04 -6.59 -18.34
N ARG A 36 -0.44 -5.72 -19.21
CA ARG A 36 0.20 -5.47 -20.53
C ARG A 36 1.58 -4.85 -20.35
N ASP A 37 1.73 -3.89 -19.45
CA ASP A 37 3.02 -3.25 -19.16
C ASP A 37 4.03 -4.27 -18.59
N TYR A 38 3.58 -5.19 -17.72
CA TYR A 38 4.41 -6.29 -17.21
C TYR A 38 4.91 -7.19 -18.35
N LEU A 39 4.04 -7.58 -19.26
CA LEU A 39 4.41 -8.43 -20.40
C LEU A 39 5.29 -7.70 -21.43
N ALA A 40 5.19 -6.39 -21.53
CA ALA A 40 6.05 -5.56 -22.37
C ALA A 40 7.45 -5.35 -21.77
N GLY A 41 7.59 -5.48 -20.46
CA GLY A 41 8.87 -5.39 -19.76
C GLY A 41 8.73 -5.30 -18.25
N HIS A 42 9.49 -6.10 -17.53
CA HIS A 42 9.52 -6.15 -16.07
C HIS A 42 10.94 -6.38 -15.54
N ILE A 43 11.15 -6.19 -14.24
CA ILE A 43 12.42 -6.52 -13.57
C ILE A 43 12.66 -8.04 -13.69
N PRO A 44 13.87 -8.48 -14.06
CA PRO A 44 14.17 -9.90 -14.28
C PRO A 44 13.71 -10.78 -13.12
N GLY A 45 12.99 -11.85 -13.48
CA GLY A 45 12.43 -12.79 -12.52
C GLY A 45 11.24 -12.28 -11.69
N ALA A 46 10.71 -11.09 -11.95
CA ALA A 46 9.54 -10.58 -11.25
C ALA A 46 8.27 -11.38 -11.61
N VAL A 47 7.46 -11.69 -10.61
CA VAL A 47 6.08 -12.14 -10.79
C VAL A 47 5.14 -10.94 -10.83
N TYR A 48 3.94 -11.12 -11.42
CA TYR A 48 2.93 -10.08 -11.48
C TYR A 48 1.88 -10.27 -10.37
N ALA A 49 1.54 -9.19 -9.68
CA ALA A 49 0.46 -9.11 -8.72
C ALA A 49 -0.68 -8.26 -9.27
N GLU A 50 -1.86 -8.84 -9.41
CA GLU A 50 -3.07 -8.09 -9.72
C GLU A 50 -3.73 -7.58 -8.43
N LEU A 51 -3.95 -6.26 -8.35
CA LEU A 51 -4.54 -5.64 -7.15
C LEU A 51 -5.90 -6.24 -6.80
N ASP A 52 -6.74 -6.45 -7.81
CA ASP A 52 -8.14 -6.79 -7.63
C ASP A 52 -8.35 -8.26 -7.20
N THR A 53 -7.42 -9.16 -7.58
CA THR A 53 -7.55 -10.60 -7.35
C THR A 53 -6.51 -11.19 -6.42
N ASP A 54 -5.31 -10.60 -6.34
CA ASP A 54 -4.22 -11.09 -5.51
C ASP A 54 -4.09 -10.33 -4.18
N LEU A 55 -4.40 -9.02 -4.18
CA LEU A 55 -4.23 -8.15 -3.03
C LEU A 55 -5.56 -7.64 -2.45
N SER A 56 -6.69 -8.08 -3.01
CA SER A 56 -8.04 -7.72 -2.60
C SER A 56 -9.00 -8.89 -2.77
N ASP A 57 -10.16 -8.82 -2.13
CA ASP A 57 -11.30 -9.72 -2.35
C ASP A 57 -12.53 -8.90 -2.73
N LEU A 58 -12.75 -8.71 -4.03
CA LEU A 58 -13.85 -7.89 -4.53
C LEU A 58 -15.25 -8.47 -4.24
N SER A 59 -15.36 -9.76 -3.88
CA SER A 59 -16.64 -10.37 -3.49
C SER A 59 -17.21 -9.77 -2.21
N LEU A 60 -16.37 -9.09 -1.42
CA LEU A 60 -16.75 -8.46 -0.16
C LEU A 60 -17.17 -6.99 -0.30
N GLN A 61 -17.15 -6.41 -1.50
CA GLN A 61 -17.51 -4.99 -1.72
C GLN A 61 -18.91 -4.65 -1.22
N SER A 62 -19.89 -5.54 -1.45
CA SER A 62 -21.28 -5.34 -1.01
C SER A 62 -21.46 -5.32 0.51
N GLN A 63 -20.45 -5.70 1.27
CA GLN A 63 -20.45 -5.69 2.74
C GLN A 63 -19.99 -4.36 3.35
N GLY A 64 -19.82 -3.31 2.55
CA GLY A 64 -19.36 -2.00 3.03
C GLY A 64 -17.85 -1.95 3.37
N LEU A 65 -17.08 -2.94 2.91
CA LEU A 65 -15.64 -3.05 3.19
C LEU A 65 -14.78 -2.26 2.19
N GLY A 66 -15.39 -1.38 1.41
CA GLY A 66 -14.71 -0.51 0.44
C GLY A 66 -14.50 -1.15 -0.94
N ARG A 67 -13.84 -0.42 -1.86
CA ARG A 67 -13.60 -0.90 -3.24
C ARG A 67 -12.55 -2.00 -3.34
N HIS A 68 -11.59 -2.07 -2.39
CA HIS A 68 -10.54 -3.09 -2.36
C HIS A 68 -10.47 -3.75 -0.97
N PRO A 69 -11.51 -4.54 -0.59
CA PRO A 69 -11.50 -5.26 0.67
C PRO A 69 -10.26 -6.15 0.81
N LEU A 70 -9.85 -6.41 2.04
CA LEU A 70 -8.70 -7.28 2.27
C LEU A 70 -9.01 -8.72 1.82
N PRO A 71 -8.04 -9.43 1.21
CA PRO A 71 -8.16 -10.87 1.03
C PRO A 71 -8.12 -11.55 2.40
N SER A 72 -8.66 -12.76 2.49
CA SER A 72 -8.43 -13.59 3.68
C SER A 72 -6.96 -14.02 3.77
N ALA A 73 -6.48 -14.35 4.97
CA ALA A 73 -5.13 -14.87 5.17
C ALA A 73 -4.87 -16.14 4.33
N THR A 74 -5.89 -17.01 4.20
CA THR A 74 -5.80 -18.23 3.38
C THR A 74 -5.68 -17.90 1.89
N ALA A 75 -6.48 -16.98 1.38
CA ALA A 75 -6.40 -16.55 -0.03
C ALA A 75 -5.05 -15.90 -0.32
N PHE A 76 -4.56 -15.03 0.57
CA PHE A 76 -3.25 -14.41 0.41
C PHE A 76 -2.10 -15.42 0.50
N ALA A 77 -2.19 -16.42 1.39
CA ALA A 77 -1.23 -17.55 1.44
C ALA A 77 -1.17 -18.33 0.12
N ALA A 78 -2.34 -18.58 -0.51
CA ALA A 78 -2.39 -19.23 -1.82
C ALA A 78 -1.70 -18.39 -2.92
N VAL A 79 -1.87 -17.06 -2.89
CA VAL A 79 -1.14 -16.12 -3.78
C VAL A 79 0.37 -16.25 -3.59
N LEU A 80 0.85 -16.16 -2.35
CA LEU A 80 2.26 -16.29 -2.01
C LEU A 80 2.82 -17.65 -2.46
N GLY A 81 2.06 -18.72 -2.25
CA GLY A 81 2.41 -20.07 -2.71
C GLY A 81 2.61 -20.14 -4.22
N ARG A 82 1.70 -19.57 -5.03
CA ARG A 82 1.83 -19.50 -6.49
C ARG A 82 3.09 -18.75 -6.93
N TRP A 83 3.51 -17.74 -6.18
CA TRP A 83 4.73 -16.98 -6.46
C TRP A 83 6.01 -17.69 -6.01
N GLY A 84 5.92 -18.87 -5.38
CA GLY A 84 7.06 -19.59 -4.84
C GLY A 84 7.68 -18.92 -3.62
N TRP A 85 6.88 -18.14 -2.90
CA TRP A 85 7.34 -17.51 -1.66
C TRP A 85 7.62 -18.57 -0.57
N ARG A 86 8.64 -18.32 0.21
CA ARG A 86 8.99 -19.07 1.41
C ARG A 86 9.58 -18.16 2.48
N PRO A 87 9.46 -18.48 3.77
CA PRO A 87 10.11 -17.71 4.83
C PRO A 87 11.61 -17.51 4.56
N GLY A 88 12.08 -16.30 4.83
CA GLY A 88 13.48 -15.93 4.63
C GLY A 88 13.82 -15.35 3.24
N LEU A 89 12.89 -15.35 2.27
CA LEU A 89 13.09 -14.58 1.03
C LEU A 89 12.92 -13.08 1.30
N GLN A 90 13.81 -12.28 0.71
CA GLN A 90 13.55 -10.84 0.60
C GLN A 90 12.44 -10.62 -0.44
N VAL A 91 11.31 -10.07 -0.06
CA VAL A 91 10.29 -9.64 -1.03
C VAL A 91 10.54 -8.19 -1.39
N VAL A 92 10.49 -7.88 -2.70
CA VAL A 92 10.59 -6.50 -3.19
C VAL A 92 9.41 -6.22 -4.12
N ALA A 93 8.53 -5.33 -3.69
CA ALA A 93 7.39 -4.87 -4.48
C ALA A 93 7.73 -3.57 -5.24
N TYR A 94 7.23 -3.43 -6.46
CA TYR A 94 7.34 -2.17 -7.19
C TYR A 94 6.08 -1.89 -8.02
N ASP A 95 5.84 -0.61 -8.31
CA ASP A 95 4.83 -0.17 -9.26
C ASP A 95 5.33 1.02 -10.09
N ALA A 96 4.45 1.66 -10.87
CA ALA A 96 4.78 2.82 -11.69
C ALA A 96 4.53 4.16 -11.00
N ALA A 97 4.10 4.16 -9.74
CA ALA A 97 3.74 5.35 -8.98
C ALA A 97 4.49 5.42 -7.64
N SER A 98 5.76 5.04 -7.63
CA SER A 98 6.63 5.10 -6.44
C SER A 98 6.06 4.37 -5.22
N GLY A 99 5.35 3.26 -5.47
CA GLY A 99 4.74 2.44 -4.43
C GLY A 99 3.29 2.78 -4.10
N ALA A 100 2.73 3.86 -4.63
CA ALA A 100 1.43 4.38 -4.20
C ALA A 100 0.20 3.63 -4.74
N LEU A 101 0.34 2.85 -5.82
CA LEU A 101 -0.79 2.13 -6.43
C LEU A 101 -1.05 0.79 -5.77
N ALA A 102 -0.06 -0.11 -5.74
CA ALA A 102 -0.28 -1.43 -5.15
C ALA A 102 0.96 -2.01 -4.47
N ALA A 103 2.17 -1.49 -4.73
CA ALA A 103 3.38 -2.02 -4.11
C ALA A 103 3.40 -1.82 -2.59
N ALA A 104 3.00 -0.66 -2.08
CA ALA A 104 2.86 -0.44 -0.63
C ALA A 104 1.73 -1.28 -0.02
N ARG A 105 0.67 -1.62 -0.80
CA ARG A 105 -0.39 -2.53 -0.34
C ARG A 105 0.14 -3.94 -0.15
N LEU A 106 0.94 -4.47 -1.09
CA LEU A 106 1.59 -5.77 -0.93
C LEU A 106 2.57 -5.76 0.25
N TRP A 107 3.40 -4.71 0.36
CA TRP A 107 4.28 -4.52 1.51
C TRP A 107 3.50 -4.61 2.81
N TRP A 108 2.39 -3.89 2.93
CA TRP A 108 1.58 -3.86 4.13
C TRP A 108 0.90 -5.20 4.43
N LEU A 109 0.38 -5.92 3.42
CA LEU A 109 -0.20 -7.26 3.59
C LEU A 109 0.83 -8.26 4.15
N LEU A 110 2.07 -8.20 3.68
CA LEU A 110 3.16 -9.02 4.23
C LEU A 110 3.49 -8.60 5.67
N ARG A 111 3.51 -7.30 5.96
CA ARG A 111 3.68 -6.80 7.34
C ARG A 111 2.55 -7.26 8.26
N LEU A 112 1.30 -7.21 7.78
CA LEU A 112 0.12 -7.72 8.47
C LEU A 112 0.24 -9.23 8.75
N ALA A 113 0.88 -9.97 7.86
CA ALA A 113 1.20 -11.39 8.01
C ALA A 113 2.44 -11.67 8.89
N GLY A 114 3.04 -10.65 9.50
CA GLY A 114 4.21 -10.77 10.37
C GLY A 114 5.56 -10.79 9.65
N GLU A 115 5.57 -10.70 8.31
CA GLU A 115 6.80 -10.73 7.53
C GLU A 115 7.56 -9.40 7.60
N ARG A 116 8.86 -9.49 7.86
CA ARG A 116 9.73 -8.32 7.99
C ARG A 116 10.66 -8.12 6.80
N ALA A 117 10.96 -9.19 6.07
CA ALA A 117 11.83 -9.17 4.90
C ALA A 117 11.07 -8.71 3.65
N VAL A 118 10.45 -7.53 3.70
CA VAL A 118 9.68 -6.94 2.61
C VAL A 118 10.01 -5.47 2.44
N ALA A 119 10.31 -5.03 1.21
CA ALA A 119 10.60 -3.65 0.88
C ALA A 119 9.88 -3.23 -0.41
N VAL A 120 9.70 -1.92 -0.57
CA VAL A 120 9.26 -1.30 -1.83
C VAL A 120 10.46 -0.71 -2.54
N LEU A 121 10.53 -0.91 -3.86
CA LEU A 121 11.56 -0.31 -4.70
C LEU A 121 11.38 1.21 -4.74
N ASP A 122 12.35 1.93 -4.18
CA ASP A 122 12.31 3.39 -4.10
C ASP A 122 12.41 4.04 -5.48
N GLY A 123 11.40 4.84 -5.84
CA GLY A 123 11.20 5.38 -7.17
C GLY A 123 10.62 4.40 -8.19
N GLY A 124 10.28 3.16 -7.77
CA GLY A 124 9.56 2.18 -8.55
C GLY A 124 10.18 1.81 -9.90
N TRP A 125 9.33 1.49 -10.86
CA TRP A 125 9.76 1.10 -12.23
C TRP A 125 10.60 2.17 -12.92
N ALA A 126 10.28 3.45 -12.73
CA ALA A 126 11.02 4.54 -13.34
C ALA A 126 12.48 4.60 -12.85
N ALA A 127 12.72 4.36 -11.55
CA ALA A 127 14.07 4.34 -11.00
C ALA A 127 14.90 3.15 -11.52
N TRP A 128 14.27 1.97 -11.72
CA TRP A 128 14.93 0.82 -12.33
C TRP A 128 15.38 1.10 -13.76
N GLN A 129 14.48 1.69 -14.58
CA GLN A 129 14.80 2.08 -15.96
C GLN A 129 15.87 3.16 -16.04
N ALA A 130 15.75 4.19 -15.20
CA ALA A 130 16.73 5.28 -15.17
C ALA A 130 18.14 4.81 -14.77
N ALA A 131 18.25 3.72 -14.01
CA ALA A 131 19.53 3.09 -13.67
C ALA A 131 20.10 2.23 -14.82
N GLY A 132 19.41 2.11 -15.97
CA GLY A 132 19.84 1.29 -17.11
C GLY A 132 19.91 -0.20 -16.82
N LEU A 133 19.16 -0.69 -15.84
CA LEU A 133 19.19 -2.08 -15.39
C LEU A 133 18.39 -3.00 -16.33
N PRO A 134 18.69 -4.32 -16.35
CA PRO A 134 18.07 -5.26 -17.26
C PRO A 134 16.56 -5.33 -17.15
N VAL A 135 15.89 -5.56 -18.29
CA VAL A 135 14.44 -5.74 -18.42
C VAL A 135 14.17 -7.08 -19.09
N GLU A 136 13.17 -7.79 -18.61
CA GLU A 136 12.73 -9.10 -19.12
C GLU A 136 11.27 -9.01 -19.59
N THR A 137 10.91 -9.82 -20.61
CA THR A 137 9.54 -9.89 -21.14
C THR A 137 8.89 -11.25 -20.92
N THR A 138 9.69 -12.23 -20.48
CA THR A 138 9.24 -13.60 -20.24
C THR A 138 8.89 -13.77 -18.76
N ALA A 139 7.63 -14.05 -18.46
CA ALA A 139 7.19 -14.31 -17.08
C ALA A 139 7.93 -15.55 -16.52
N PRO A 140 8.49 -15.46 -15.30
CA PRO A 140 9.23 -16.55 -14.71
C PRO A 140 8.31 -17.74 -14.39
N GLN A 141 8.81 -18.95 -14.62
CA GLN A 141 8.17 -20.15 -14.09
C GLN A 141 8.62 -20.36 -12.65
N ARG A 142 7.71 -20.19 -11.70
CA ARG A 142 7.97 -20.41 -10.27
C ARG A 142 7.48 -21.80 -9.87
N VAL A 143 8.27 -22.51 -9.08
CA VAL A 143 7.82 -23.73 -8.42
C VAL A 143 6.91 -23.32 -7.25
N PRO A 144 5.62 -23.72 -7.25
CA PRO A 144 4.72 -23.38 -6.17
C PRO A 144 5.19 -23.93 -4.82
N THR A 145 4.91 -23.21 -3.76
CA THR A 145 5.22 -23.62 -2.38
C THR A 145 3.93 -23.68 -1.55
N MET A 146 4.02 -24.34 -0.40
CA MET A 146 2.98 -24.28 0.63
C MET A 146 3.29 -23.09 1.55
N ALA A 147 2.51 -22.00 1.41
CA ALA A 147 2.59 -20.86 2.30
C ALA A 147 1.47 -20.92 3.35
N THR A 148 1.78 -20.48 4.56
CA THR A 148 0.79 -20.27 5.61
C THR A 148 1.06 -18.91 6.24
N VAL A 149 0.03 -18.10 6.36
CA VAL A 149 0.11 -16.77 7.00
C VAL A 149 -1.08 -16.56 7.92
N GLN A 150 -0.90 -15.73 8.93
CA GLN A 150 -1.96 -15.25 9.80
C GLN A 150 -1.88 -13.74 9.86
N PHE A 151 -3.02 -13.07 9.71
CA PHE A 151 -3.08 -11.63 9.81
C PHE A 151 -3.22 -11.18 11.26
N ASP A 152 -2.41 -10.20 11.64
CA ASP A 152 -2.50 -9.56 12.95
C ASP A 152 -3.67 -8.57 12.97
N PRO A 153 -4.78 -8.86 13.66
CA PRO A 153 -5.95 -7.99 13.67
C PRO A 153 -5.68 -6.65 14.36
N ALA A 154 -4.62 -6.54 15.16
CA ALA A 154 -4.26 -5.28 15.82
C ALA A 154 -3.77 -4.21 14.84
N GLN A 155 -3.33 -4.57 13.64
CA GLN A 155 -2.81 -3.64 12.62
C GLN A 155 -3.89 -3.09 11.67
N VAL A 156 -5.14 -3.57 11.78
CA VAL A 156 -6.23 -3.17 10.89
C VAL A 156 -7.46 -2.73 11.67
N VAL A 157 -8.15 -1.72 11.13
CA VAL A 157 -9.46 -1.27 11.59
C VAL A 157 -10.45 -1.58 10.46
N LEU A 158 -11.45 -2.40 10.75
CA LEU A 158 -12.54 -2.74 9.82
C LEU A 158 -13.86 -2.11 10.26
N ASP A 159 -14.05 -1.97 11.57
CA ASP A 159 -15.24 -1.37 12.16
C ASP A 159 -15.20 0.15 12.06
N HIS A 160 -16.19 0.74 11.44
CA HIS A 160 -16.35 2.19 11.30
C HIS A 160 -16.51 2.90 12.66
N THR A 161 -17.13 2.24 13.64
CA THR A 161 -17.35 2.82 14.98
C THR A 161 -16.05 3.00 15.75
N ALA A 162 -15.04 2.18 15.48
CA ALA A 162 -13.73 2.29 16.10
C ALA A 162 -13.01 3.62 15.79
N LEU A 163 -13.39 4.32 14.72
CA LEU A 163 -12.82 5.63 14.38
C LEU A 163 -13.29 6.75 15.32
N HIS A 164 -14.40 6.53 16.02
CA HIS A 164 -14.99 7.49 16.97
C HIS A 164 -14.97 6.98 18.42
N ALA A 165 -14.38 5.80 18.66
CA ALA A 165 -14.22 5.29 20.04
C ALA A 165 -13.31 6.20 20.86
N ALA A 166 -13.65 6.40 22.13
CA ALA A 166 -12.84 7.23 23.03
C ALA A 166 -11.68 6.41 23.66
N PRO A 167 -10.44 6.88 23.62
CA PRO A 167 -9.97 8.06 22.90
C PRO A 167 -9.94 7.82 21.36
N ALA A 168 -10.48 8.78 20.61
CA ALA A 168 -10.50 8.66 19.15
C ALA A 168 -9.09 8.68 18.56
N PRO A 169 -8.79 7.80 17.58
CA PRO A 169 -7.49 7.80 16.90
C PRO A 169 -7.31 9.08 16.08
N LEU A 170 -6.07 9.41 15.77
CA LEU A 170 -5.78 10.41 14.74
C LEU A 170 -5.97 9.75 13.37
N LEU A 171 -7.03 10.12 12.67
CA LEU A 171 -7.31 9.62 11.33
C LEU A 171 -6.59 10.47 10.29
N LEU A 172 -5.70 9.86 9.50
CA LEU A 172 -4.96 10.52 8.41
C LEU A 172 -5.46 10.02 7.05
N ASP A 173 -5.98 10.95 6.24
CA ASP A 173 -6.45 10.68 4.89
C ASP A 173 -5.34 10.96 3.88
N ALA A 174 -4.91 9.92 3.17
CA ALA A 174 -3.83 9.96 2.19
C ALA A 174 -4.26 10.44 0.80
N ARG A 175 -5.54 10.75 0.56
CA ARG A 175 -6.01 11.27 -0.73
C ARG A 175 -5.42 12.64 -1.01
N ALA A 176 -5.36 13.00 -2.31
CA ALA A 176 -5.02 14.36 -2.73
C ALA A 176 -5.97 15.39 -2.08
N ALA A 177 -5.42 16.55 -1.72
CA ALA A 177 -6.16 17.58 -0.98
C ALA A 177 -7.49 18.02 -1.64
N PRO A 178 -7.62 18.15 -2.97
CA PRO A 178 -8.92 18.45 -3.60
C PRO A 178 -9.99 17.36 -3.34
N ARG A 179 -9.59 16.09 -3.32
CA ARG A 179 -10.52 14.99 -3.00
C ARG A 179 -10.94 15.01 -1.53
N TYR A 180 -9.98 15.25 -0.63
CA TYR A 180 -10.26 15.38 0.79
C TYR A 180 -11.22 16.53 1.09
N ARG A 181 -10.98 17.72 0.51
CA ARG A 181 -11.86 18.89 0.72
C ARG A 181 -13.25 18.75 0.10
N GLY A 182 -13.43 17.80 -0.82
CA GLY A 182 -14.67 17.64 -1.55
C GLY A 182 -14.78 18.54 -2.79
N ASP A 183 -13.68 19.15 -3.24
CA ASP A 183 -13.64 19.95 -4.47
C ASP A 183 -13.84 19.06 -5.72
N THR A 184 -13.35 17.82 -5.66
CA THR A 184 -13.47 16.82 -6.72
C THR A 184 -13.58 15.41 -6.14
N GLU A 185 -14.42 14.54 -6.73
CA GLU A 185 -14.45 13.10 -6.41
C GLU A 185 -14.78 12.29 -7.67
N PRO A 186 -13.76 11.79 -8.38
CA PRO A 186 -13.97 11.07 -9.64
C PRO A 186 -14.31 9.58 -9.46
N LEU A 187 -14.19 9.03 -8.25
CA LEU A 187 -14.23 7.59 -8.01
C LEU A 187 -15.35 7.13 -7.08
N ASP A 188 -15.76 7.95 -6.13
CA ASP A 188 -16.76 7.64 -5.13
C ASP A 188 -18.02 8.51 -5.30
N PRO A 189 -19.21 8.02 -4.88
CA PRO A 189 -20.46 8.75 -5.11
C PRO A 189 -20.60 10.03 -4.26
N VAL A 190 -19.78 10.19 -3.21
CA VAL A 190 -19.86 11.32 -2.28
C VAL A 190 -18.48 11.95 -2.15
N ALA A 191 -18.42 13.28 -2.28
CA ALA A 191 -17.22 14.08 -2.08
C ALA A 191 -17.07 14.50 -0.61
N GLY A 192 -15.84 14.76 -0.14
CA GLY A 192 -15.54 15.17 1.23
C GLY A 192 -14.68 14.16 1.98
N HIS A 193 -14.74 14.19 3.32
CA HIS A 193 -13.92 13.34 4.19
C HIS A 193 -14.65 12.92 5.47
N VAL A 194 -14.09 11.94 6.18
CA VAL A 194 -14.58 11.51 7.49
C VAL A 194 -14.41 12.68 8.50
N PRO A 195 -15.46 13.09 9.23
CA PRO A 195 -15.34 14.17 10.21
C PRO A 195 -14.21 13.93 11.22
N GLY A 196 -13.36 14.94 11.40
CA GLY A 196 -12.19 14.89 12.28
C GLY A 196 -10.94 14.26 11.68
N ALA A 197 -11.01 13.71 10.47
CA ALA A 197 -9.80 13.29 9.74
C ALA A 197 -8.93 14.49 9.40
N ARG A 198 -7.60 14.26 9.31
CA ARG A 198 -6.65 15.25 8.80
C ARG A 198 -6.09 14.77 7.47
N ASN A 199 -5.90 15.70 6.54
CA ASN A 199 -5.29 15.35 5.27
C ASN A 199 -3.77 15.28 5.36
N ARG A 200 -3.19 14.19 4.90
CA ARG A 200 -1.75 14.00 4.67
C ARG A 200 -1.59 13.25 3.35
N PRO A 201 -1.62 13.98 2.21
CA PRO A 201 -1.55 13.36 0.89
C PRO A 201 -0.33 12.45 0.77
N PHE A 202 -0.51 11.28 0.16
CA PHE A 202 0.60 10.35 -0.03
C PHE A 202 1.75 10.97 -0.86
N ALA A 203 1.43 11.87 -1.78
CA ALA A 203 2.41 12.55 -2.62
C ALA A 203 3.42 13.37 -1.81
N ASP A 204 3.02 13.84 -0.61
CA ASP A 204 3.92 14.58 0.28
C ASP A 204 5.04 13.70 0.87
N ASN A 205 4.97 12.38 0.72
CA ASN A 205 6.06 11.48 1.11
C ASN A 205 7.21 11.46 0.09
N LEU A 206 6.99 12.00 -1.10
CA LEU A 206 7.93 11.93 -2.21
C LEU A 206 8.70 13.24 -2.40
N ALA A 207 9.97 13.10 -2.77
CA ALA A 207 10.78 14.18 -3.29
C ALA A 207 10.46 14.44 -4.78
N ALA A 208 11.04 15.50 -5.35
CA ALA A 208 10.77 15.91 -6.72
C ALA A 208 11.19 14.88 -7.79
N ASP A 209 12.12 13.98 -7.44
CA ASP A 209 12.57 12.88 -8.33
C ASP A 209 11.69 11.62 -8.25
N GLY A 210 10.60 11.66 -7.49
CA GLY A 210 9.67 10.55 -7.30
C GLY A 210 10.15 9.49 -6.32
N ARG A 211 11.26 9.69 -5.63
CA ARG A 211 11.68 8.82 -4.52
C ARG A 211 11.09 9.30 -3.20
N PHE A 212 11.10 8.42 -2.22
CA PHE A 212 10.74 8.84 -0.87
C PHE A 212 11.71 9.91 -0.36
N LYS A 213 11.18 10.89 0.36
CA LYS A 213 12.00 11.80 1.16
C LYS A 213 12.85 11.01 2.16
N SER A 214 13.91 11.60 2.64
CA SER A 214 14.75 10.96 3.66
C SER A 214 13.94 10.59 4.93
N ALA A 215 14.37 9.57 5.63
CA ALA A 215 13.74 9.16 6.90
C ALA A 215 13.66 10.31 7.91
N ALA A 216 14.66 11.20 7.92
CA ALA A 216 14.69 12.36 8.81
C ALA A 216 13.65 13.43 8.44
N GLU A 217 13.49 13.74 7.16
CA GLU A 217 12.48 14.68 6.67
C GLU A 217 11.07 14.14 6.94
N LEU A 218 10.80 12.88 6.56
CA LEU A 218 9.52 12.23 6.83
C LEU A 218 9.21 12.22 8.33
N LYS A 219 10.21 11.90 9.17
CA LYS A 219 10.04 11.93 10.63
C LYS A 219 9.62 13.30 11.13
N SER A 220 10.28 14.35 10.68
CA SER A 220 9.96 15.73 11.06
C SER A 220 8.54 16.11 10.64
N GLU A 221 8.18 15.82 9.39
CA GLU A 221 6.84 16.12 8.85
C GLU A 221 5.73 15.35 9.57
N PHE A 222 5.91 14.04 9.81
CA PHE A 222 4.92 13.26 10.52
C PHE A 222 4.78 13.68 11.98
N LEU A 223 5.87 13.96 12.69
CA LEU A 223 5.80 14.45 14.06
C LEU A 223 5.04 15.78 14.16
N ALA A 224 5.16 16.67 13.18
CA ALA A 224 4.39 17.91 13.11
C ALA A 224 2.87 17.64 12.98
N VAL A 225 2.48 16.60 12.22
CA VAL A 225 1.08 16.19 12.06
C VAL A 225 0.56 15.47 13.32
N LEU A 226 1.38 14.61 13.91
CA LEU A 226 1.02 13.84 15.10
C LEU A 226 0.83 14.72 16.34
N GLY A 227 1.65 15.77 16.49
CA GLY A 227 1.70 16.56 17.71
C GLY A 227 2.15 15.71 18.91
N ALA A 228 1.31 15.62 19.94
CA ALA A 228 1.59 14.83 21.16
C ALA A 228 1.15 13.36 21.06
N ARG A 229 0.58 12.92 19.92
CA ARG A 229 0.09 11.53 19.76
C ARG A 229 1.22 10.57 19.42
N ALA A 230 1.13 9.35 19.96
CA ALA A 230 2.02 8.28 19.59
C ALA A 230 1.68 7.74 18.18
N PRO A 231 2.64 7.14 17.46
CA PRO A 231 2.35 6.48 16.18
C PRO A 231 1.24 5.43 16.26
N ALA A 232 1.12 4.71 17.37
CA ALA A 232 0.07 3.72 17.60
C ALA A 232 -1.36 4.32 17.69
N ASP A 233 -1.48 5.62 17.94
CA ASP A 233 -2.77 6.32 17.96
C ASP A 233 -3.23 6.73 16.56
N VAL A 234 -2.41 6.49 15.54
CA VAL A 234 -2.69 6.89 14.15
C VAL A 234 -3.39 5.76 13.40
N VAL A 235 -4.43 6.14 12.66
CA VAL A 235 -5.11 5.28 11.69
C VAL A 235 -5.05 5.96 10.32
N HIS A 236 -4.55 5.25 9.32
CA HIS A 236 -4.47 5.75 7.95
C HIS A 236 -5.66 5.28 7.12
N MET A 237 -6.15 6.16 6.27
CA MET A 237 -7.16 5.87 5.25
C MET A 237 -6.82 6.54 3.92
N CYS A 238 -7.51 6.15 2.87
CA CYS A 238 -7.51 6.84 1.58
C CYS A 238 -8.87 6.67 0.88
N GLY A 239 -8.90 6.46 -0.43
CA GLY A 239 -10.14 6.11 -1.15
C GLY A 239 -10.61 4.67 -0.89
N SER A 240 -9.69 3.69 -0.86
CA SER A 240 -10.03 2.26 -0.81
C SER A 240 -9.01 1.38 -0.05
N GLY A 241 -8.22 1.98 0.85
CA GLY A 241 -7.24 1.27 1.68
C GLY A 241 -5.96 0.82 0.94
N VAL A 242 -5.74 1.27 -0.28
CA VAL A 242 -4.55 0.94 -1.08
C VAL A 242 -3.46 1.99 -0.86
N THR A 243 -3.69 3.22 -1.27
CA THR A 243 -2.72 4.31 -1.17
C THR A 243 -2.41 4.73 0.28
N ALA A 244 -3.31 4.46 1.23
CA ALA A 244 -3.04 4.64 2.66
C ALA A 244 -1.82 3.85 3.14
N CYS A 245 -1.55 2.68 2.53
CA CYS A 245 -0.37 1.87 2.85
C CYS A 245 0.94 2.60 2.52
N HIS A 246 0.93 3.58 1.63
CA HIS A 246 2.10 4.41 1.33
C HIS A 246 2.47 5.32 2.51
N ASN A 247 1.48 5.88 3.23
CA ASN A 247 1.73 6.65 4.45
C ASN A 247 2.21 5.73 5.60
N LEU A 248 1.67 4.52 5.71
CA LEU A 248 2.16 3.50 6.66
C LEU A 248 3.63 3.16 6.40
N LEU A 249 3.99 2.92 5.14
CA LEU A 249 5.36 2.67 4.73
C LEU A 249 6.28 3.86 5.04
N ALA A 250 5.85 5.09 4.75
CA ALA A 250 6.61 6.30 5.03
C ALA A 250 6.84 6.51 6.53
N MET A 251 5.82 6.27 7.37
CA MET A 251 5.97 6.33 8.82
C MET A 251 6.93 5.26 9.36
N GLU A 252 6.84 4.01 8.90
CA GLU A 252 7.79 2.97 9.29
C GLU A 252 9.21 3.29 8.82
N HIS A 253 9.37 3.83 7.60
CA HIS A 253 10.67 4.28 7.10
C HIS A 253 11.26 5.40 7.95
N ALA A 254 10.42 6.29 8.46
CA ALA A 254 10.79 7.37 9.38
C ALA A 254 11.07 6.88 10.83
N GLY A 255 10.94 5.58 11.13
CA GLY A 255 11.08 5.02 12.47
C GLY A 255 9.87 5.29 13.38
N LEU A 256 8.70 5.59 12.82
CA LEU A 256 7.44 5.86 13.51
C LEU A 256 6.46 4.69 13.31
N ALA A 257 6.86 3.49 13.73
CA ALA A 257 6.07 2.27 13.58
C ALA A 257 4.87 2.21 14.54
N GLY A 258 3.85 1.39 14.19
CA GLY A 258 2.71 1.08 15.05
C GLY A 258 1.38 1.67 14.61
N SER A 259 1.35 2.53 13.58
CA SER A 259 0.09 3.02 13.01
C SER A 259 -0.68 1.89 12.30
N ARG A 260 -2.01 2.08 12.18
CA ARG A 260 -2.94 1.06 11.68
C ARG A 260 -3.59 1.52 10.37
N LEU A 261 -4.13 0.56 9.61
CA LEU A 261 -4.92 0.82 8.41
C LEU A 261 -6.41 0.73 8.72
N TYR A 262 -7.18 1.77 8.39
CA TYR A 262 -8.62 1.65 8.20
C TYR A 262 -8.87 1.17 6.76
N ALA A 263 -9.01 -0.15 6.61
CA ALA A 263 -9.02 -0.79 5.29
C ALA A 263 -10.25 -0.42 4.43
N PRO A 264 -11.49 -0.28 4.96
CA PRO A 264 -12.64 0.15 4.17
C PRO A 264 -12.45 1.53 3.55
N SER A 265 -11.74 2.44 4.21
CA SER A 265 -11.43 3.79 3.74
C SER A 265 -12.68 4.59 3.33
N TRP A 266 -12.50 5.59 2.46
CA TRP A 266 -13.60 6.46 2.05
C TRP A 266 -14.74 5.72 1.36
N SER A 267 -14.43 4.82 0.42
CA SER A 267 -15.44 4.04 -0.29
C SER A 267 -16.28 3.15 0.62
N GLY A 268 -15.70 2.60 1.68
CA GLY A 268 -16.43 1.88 2.71
C GLY A 268 -17.20 2.82 3.64
N TRP A 269 -16.65 3.99 3.96
CA TRP A 269 -17.35 4.98 4.77
C TRP A 269 -18.65 5.44 4.12
N VAL A 270 -18.60 5.85 2.86
CA VAL A 270 -19.76 6.39 2.12
C VAL A 270 -20.71 5.32 1.58
N SER A 271 -20.42 4.03 1.77
CA SER A 271 -21.36 2.94 1.42
C SER A 271 -22.63 2.96 2.27
N ASP A 272 -22.61 3.65 3.40
CA ASP A 272 -23.76 3.88 4.26
C ASP A 272 -24.02 5.40 4.33
N SER A 273 -25.13 5.83 3.73
CA SER A 273 -25.50 7.24 3.64
C SER A 273 -25.89 7.89 4.97
N SER A 274 -26.04 7.10 6.04
CA SER A 274 -26.29 7.63 7.39
C SER A 274 -25.03 8.16 8.06
N ARG A 275 -23.84 7.82 7.55
CA ARG A 275 -22.57 8.28 8.12
C ARG A 275 -22.29 9.73 7.74
N PRO A 276 -21.87 10.55 8.72
CA PRO A 276 -21.62 11.97 8.47
C PRO A 276 -20.42 12.19 7.55
N VAL A 277 -20.49 13.24 6.76
CA VAL A 277 -19.46 13.69 5.84
C VAL A 277 -19.11 15.14 6.15
N ALA A 278 -17.81 15.45 6.17
CA ALA A 278 -17.31 16.81 6.22
C ALA A 278 -16.71 17.23 4.87
N ALA A 279 -16.65 18.53 4.62
CA ALA A 279 -16.01 19.12 3.46
C ALA A 279 -15.23 20.37 3.88
N GLY A 280 -14.32 20.84 3.00
CA GLY A 280 -13.43 21.95 3.30
C GLY A 280 -12.11 21.49 3.93
N ALA A 281 -11.37 22.44 4.50
CA ALA A 281 -10.03 22.21 5.08
C ALA A 281 -10.12 21.68 6.52
#